data_bae7f06a809896dc3d29967eed41029a
#
_entry.id   bae7f06a809896dc3d29967eed41029a
#
_cell.length_a   1.000
_cell.length_b   1.000
_cell.length_c   1.000
_cell.angle_alpha   90.00
_cell.angle_beta   90.00
_cell.angle_gamma   90.00
#
_symmetry.space_group_name_H-M   'P 1'
#
loop_
_entity.id
_entity.type
_entity.pdbx_description
1 polymer ?
#
loop_
_entity_poly.entity_id
_entity_poly.type
_entity_poly.pdbx_seq_one_letter_code
_entity_poly.pdbx_strand_id
1 'polypeptide(L)'
;AFGTKNRHLTVSLVRDVLDETNREHLPGKQYWHQESAYITLVMGEELERSFYHQLCHIIDTRVMGTTSIYDDWADLNPDGIDYTNRYHFSQTETIDAWFSGDSRIFIDPYSMSFPREDRARILEYAMMPGNSEMFASETMQKKLATLCDGIRQAFDLDDTTTYLWEQYLITPEK
;
A
#
# COMPACT_ATOMS: atom_id res chain seq x y z
N ALA A 1 10.78 -10.43 -11.81
CA ALA A 1 10.12 -11.44 -10.99
C ALA A 1 8.84 -12.00 -11.62
N PHE A 2 7.95 -11.17 -12.17
CA PHE A 2 6.76 -11.67 -12.89
C PHE A 2 7.10 -12.43 -14.20
N GLY A 3 8.29 -12.24 -14.77
CA GLY A 3 8.68 -12.81 -16.07
C GLY A 3 9.36 -14.18 -16.05
N THR A 4 9.74 -14.74 -14.91
CA THR A 4 10.63 -15.90 -14.88
C THR A 4 9.97 -17.27 -14.75
N LYS A 5 8.64 -17.36 -14.55
CA LYS A 5 7.92 -18.63 -14.41
C LYS A 5 6.48 -18.59 -14.94
N ASN A 6 6.23 -18.13 -16.16
CA ASN A 6 4.87 -18.08 -16.73
C ASN A 6 3.82 -17.42 -15.82
N ARG A 7 4.24 -16.49 -14.96
CA ARG A 7 3.35 -15.73 -14.10
C ARG A 7 2.83 -14.54 -14.88
N HIS A 8 1.53 -14.40 -14.93
CA HIS A 8 0.86 -13.32 -15.66
C HIS A 8 0.15 -12.40 -14.69
N LEU A 9 0.24 -11.10 -14.94
CA LEU A 9 -0.64 -10.10 -14.36
C LEU A 9 -1.66 -9.73 -15.43
N THR A 10 -2.94 -9.94 -15.12
CA THR A 10 -4.06 -9.52 -15.95
C THR A 10 -4.77 -8.36 -15.30
N VAL A 11 -4.90 -7.25 -16.02
CA VAL A 11 -5.67 -6.09 -15.57
C VAL A 11 -6.95 -5.99 -16.39
N SER A 12 -8.09 -5.96 -15.72
CA SER A 12 -9.42 -5.83 -16.33
C SER A 12 -10.04 -4.50 -15.93
N LEU A 13 -10.55 -3.77 -16.91
CA LEU A 13 -11.28 -2.53 -16.66
C LEU A 13 -12.78 -2.80 -16.77
N VAL A 14 -13.53 -2.39 -15.76
CA VAL A 14 -14.97 -2.61 -15.65
C VAL A 14 -15.69 -1.30 -15.31
N ARG A 15 -17.01 -1.31 -15.40
CA ARG A 15 -17.82 -0.14 -15.01
C ARG A 15 -18.11 -0.10 -13.52
N ASP A 16 -18.12 -1.26 -12.88
CA ASP A 16 -18.47 -1.41 -11.49
C ASP A 16 -17.91 -2.71 -10.90
N VAL A 17 -17.53 -2.66 -9.63
CA VAL A 17 -17.13 -3.82 -8.82
C VAL A 17 -17.95 -3.79 -7.54
N LEU A 18 -18.68 -4.86 -7.28
CA LEU A 18 -19.47 -5.02 -6.06
C LEU A 18 -18.82 -6.07 -5.16
N ASP A 19 -18.66 -5.74 -3.89
CA ASP A 19 -18.35 -6.73 -2.86
C ASP A 19 -19.63 -7.53 -2.56
N GLU A 20 -19.59 -8.83 -2.80
CA GLU A 20 -20.73 -9.71 -2.61
C GLU A 20 -21.12 -9.88 -1.13
N THR A 21 -20.19 -9.63 -0.22
CA THR A 21 -20.38 -9.84 1.22
C THR A 21 -21.18 -8.71 1.85
N ASN A 22 -20.80 -7.46 1.58
CA ASN A 22 -21.40 -6.28 2.19
C ASN A 22 -22.15 -5.39 1.19
N ARG A 23 -22.13 -5.73 -0.09
CA ARG A 23 -22.73 -4.98 -1.20
C ARG A 23 -22.19 -3.56 -1.39
N GLU A 24 -20.96 -3.33 -0.98
CA GLU A 24 -20.28 -2.08 -1.22
C GLU A 24 -19.67 -2.03 -2.61
N HIS A 25 -19.70 -0.84 -3.22
CA HIS A 25 -18.98 -0.57 -4.47
C HIS A 25 -17.51 -0.36 -4.17
N LEU A 26 -16.65 -1.10 -4.85
CA LEU A 26 -15.21 -1.04 -4.68
C LEU A 26 -14.57 -0.34 -5.87
N PRO A 27 -13.52 0.48 -5.69
CA PRO A 27 -12.76 1.07 -6.79
C PRO A 27 -11.96 0.03 -7.58
N GLY A 28 -11.70 -1.12 -6.96
CA GLY A 28 -11.02 -2.25 -7.57
C GLY A 28 -10.87 -3.41 -6.60
N LYS A 29 -10.44 -4.54 -7.12
CA LYS A 29 -10.06 -5.71 -6.33
C LYS A 29 -8.96 -6.50 -7.01
N GLN A 30 -8.23 -7.28 -6.23
CA GLN A 30 -7.23 -8.23 -6.72
C GLN A 30 -7.54 -9.65 -6.23
N TYR A 31 -7.07 -10.62 -6.98
CA TYR A 31 -7.09 -12.02 -6.57
C TYR A 31 -6.01 -12.83 -7.30
N TRP A 32 -5.74 -14.01 -6.75
CA TRP A 32 -4.86 -14.99 -7.35
C TRP A 32 -5.63 -16.20 -7.83
N HIS A 33 -5.30 -16.67 -9.01
CA HIS A 33 -5.75 -17.96 -9.50
C HIS A 33 -4.55 -18.72 -10.06
N GLN A 34 -4.25 -19.88 -9.47
CA GLN A 34 -3.03 -20.63 -9.76
C GLN A 34 -1.77 -19.75 -9.56
N GLU A 35 -0.98 -19.51 -10.61
CA GLU A 35 0.21 -18.67 -10.59
C GLU A 35 0.00 -17.29 -11.21
N SER A 36 -1.21 -16.94 -11.57
CA SER A 36 -1.56 -15.68 -12.22
C SER A 36 -2.23 -14.73 -11.26
N ALA A 37 -1.85 -13.45 -11.34
CA ALA A 37 -2.46 -12.36 -10.60
C ALA A 37 -3.50 -11.65 -11.48
N TYR A 38 -4.58 -11.22 -10.85
CA TYR A 38 -5.65 -10.50 -11.53
C TYR A 38 -5.98 -9.24 -10.74
N ILE A 39 -6.05 -8.13 -11.44
CA ILE A 39 -6.56 -6.85 -10.91
C ILE A 39 -7.78 -6.47 -11.74
N THR A 40 -8.88 -6.19 -11.07
CA THR A 40 -10.08 -5.62 -11.68
C THR A 40 -10.26 -4.21 -11.15
N LEU A 41 -10.39 -3.22 -12.03
CA LEU A 41 -10.48 -1.81 -11.69
C LEU A 41 -11.73 -1.19 -12.29
N VAL A 42 -12.35 -0.30 -11.53
CA VAL A 42 -13.44 0.53 -12.02
C VAL A 42 -12.86 1.71 -12.81
N MET A 43 -13.40 1.94 -14.01
CA MET A 43 -13.02 3.09 -14.82
C MET A 43 -13.51 4.39 -14.17
N GLY A 44 -12.61 5.36 -13.98
CA GLY A 44 -12.93 6.66 -13.38
C GLY A 44 -11.67 7.44 -13.00
N GLU A 45 -11.85 8.52 -12.28
CA GLU A 45 -10.77 9.43 -11.87
C GLU A 45 -9.74 8.76 -10.93
N GLU A 46 -10.18 7.80 -10.13
CA GLU A 46 -9.33 7.08 -9.17
C GLU A 46 -8.64 5.83 -9.77
N LEU A 47 -8.72 5.63 -11.10
CA LEU A 47 -8.22 4.41 -11.75
C LEU A 47 -6.75 4.14 -11.47
N GLU A 48 -5.90 5.16 -11.62
CA GLU A 48 -4.45 5.03 -11.44
C GLU A 48 -4.09 4.73 -9.98
N ARG A 49 -4.69 5.45 -9.04
CA ARG A 49 -4.51 5.23 -7.60
C ARG A 49 -4.94 3.83 -7.21
N SER A 50 -6.13 3.42 -7.64
CA SER A 50 -6.66 2.07 -7.39
C SER A 50 -5.75 0.98 -7.97
N PHE A 51 -5.13 1.22 -9.13
CA PHE A 51 -4.17 0.28 -9.70
C PHE A 51 -2.97 0.08 -8.79
N TYR A 52 -2.33 1.15 -8.30
CA TYR A 52 -1.17 1.05 -7.42
C TYR A 52 -1.51 0.39 -6.08
N HIS A 53 -2.68 0.69 -5.53
CA HIS A 53 -3.20 0.05 -4.33
C HIS A 53 -3.32 -1.47 -4.50
N GLN A 54 -4.03 -1.92 -5.54
CA GLN A 54 -4.21 -3.35 -5.81
C GLN A 54 -2.90 -4.04 -6.19
N LEU A 55 -2.00 -3.35 -6.87
CA LEU A 55 -0.66 -3.84 -7.20
C LEU A 55 0.17 -4.09 -5.94
N CYS A 56 0.07 -3.21 -4.94
CA CYS A 56 0.74 -3.40 -3.67
C CYS A 56 0.32 -4.71 -2.98
N HIS A 57 -0.97 -5.01 -2.94
CA HIS A 57 -1.45 -6.27 -2.37
C HIS A 57 -0.90 -7.51 -3.09
N ILE A 58 -0.70 -7.42 -4.41
CA ILE A 58 -0.07 -8.51 -5.18
C ILE A 58 1.42 -8.63 -4.82
N ILE A 59 2.13 -7.51 -4.70
CA ILE A 59 3.54 -7.47 -4.31
C ILE A 59 3.69 -8.06 -2.90
N ASP A 60 2.91 -7.58 -1.94
CA ASP A 60 2.92 -8.07 -0.56
C ASP A 60 2.80 -9.60 -0.50
N THR A 61 1.74 -10.11 -1.07
CA THR A 61 1.37 -11.53 -0.90
C THR A 61 2.34 -12.48 -1.59
N ARG A 62 2.85 -12.12 -2.75
CA ARG A 62 3.57 -13.07 -3.62
C ARG A 62 5.04 -12.78 -3.78
N VAL A 63 5.45 -11.57 -3.59
CA VAL A 63 6.81 -11.15 -3.82
C VAL A 63 7.52 -10.97 -2.48
N MET A 64 6.95 -10.22 -1.56
CA MET A 64 7.51 -9.98 -0.24
C MET A 64 7.18 -11.09 0.77
N GLY A 65 6.22 -11.97 0.45
CA GLY A 65 5.84 -13.10 1.29
C GLY A 65 5.02 -12.72 2.53
N THR A 66 4.54 -11.50 2.61
CA THR A 66 3.70 -11.00 3.71
C THR A 66 2.28 -11.53 3.53
N THR A 67 2.00 -12.69 4.09
CA THR A 67 0.68 -13.36 3.95
C THR A 67 -0.26 -13.08 5.10
N SER A 68 0.26 -12.54 6.20
CA SER A 68 -0.51 -12.26 7.41
C SER A 68 -0.98 -10.80 7.44
N ILE A 69 -2.17 -10.59 7.98
CA ILE A 69 -2.65 -9.26 8.38
C ILE A 69 -1.98 -8.80 9.69
N TYR A 70 -1.30 -9.70 10.40
CA TYR A 70 -0.57 -9.50 11.65
C TYR A 70 0.93 -9.77 11.42
N ASP A 71 1.55 -8.97 10.59
CA ASP A 71 2.99 -9.00 10.36
C ASP A 71 3.73 -7.90 11.15
N ASP A 72 5.06 -7.91 11.10
CA ASP A 72 5.94 -6.99 11.85
C ASP A 72 5.81 -5.51 11.40
N TRP A 73 4.97 -5.21 10.43
CA TRP A 73 4.74 -3.85 9.96
C TRP A 73 4.19 -2.93 11.06
N ALA A 74 3.44 -3.50 12.01
CA ALA A 74 2.90 -2.77 13.15
C ALA A 74 4.00 -2.18 14.06
N ASP A 75 5.18 -2.81 14.10
CA ASP A 75 6.33 -2.35 14.89
C ASP A 75 6.93 -1.04 14.38
N LEU A 76 6.53 -0.60 13.19
CA LEU A 76 6.90 0.71 12.64
C LEU A 76 6.06 1.85 13.23
N ASN A 77 4.94 1.56 13.87
CA ASN A 77 4.13 2.55 14.55
C ASN A 77 4.77 2.94 15.89
N PRO A 78 4.53 4.16 16.39
CA PRO A 78 4.89 4.51 17.76
C PRO A 78 4.19 3.62 18.79
N ASP A 79 4.82 3.43 19.94
CA ASP A 79 4.30 2.61 21.05
C ASP A 79 2.85 2.95 21.39
N GLY A 80 2.02 1.92 21.49
CA GLY A 80 0.61 2.03 21.85
C GLY A 80 -0.33 2.44 20.72
N ILE A 81 0.15 2.48 19.46
CA ILE A 81 -0.66 2.76 18.28
C ILE A 81 -0.74 1.50 17.42
N ASP A 82 -1.88 0.82 17.52
CA ASP A 82 -2.15 -0.42 16.82
C ASP A 82 -3.15 -0.23 15.68
N TYR A 83 -3.19 -1.21 14.76
CA TYR A 83 -4.23 -1.29 13.73
C TYR A 83 -5.56 -1.70 14.35
N THR A 84 -6.66 -1.20 13.77
CA THR A 84 -8.02 -1.52 14.27
C THR A 84 -8.43 -2.96 13.99
N ASN A 85 -7.77 -3.62 13.04
CA ASN A 85 -8.07 -4.97 12.55
C ASN A 85 -9.51 -5.14 12.02
N ARG A 86 -10.08 -4.04 11.51
CA ARG A 86 -11.41 -3.99 10.89
C ARG A 86 -11.49 -2.81 9.92
N TYR A 87 -12.27 -2.95 8.85
CA TYR A 87 -12.43 -1.90 7.85
C TYR A 87 -13.33 -0.74 8.28
N HIS A 88 -14.31 -1.03 9.13
CA HIS A 88 -15.26 -0.04 9.63
C HIS A 88 -15.02 0.20 11.11
N PHE A 89 -14.67 1.41 11.46
CA PHE A 89 -14.46 1.85 12.83
C PHE A 89 -14.93 3.30 12.99
N SER A 90 -15.21 3.69 14.23
CA SER A 90 -15.69 5.04 14.53
C SER A 90 -14.56 6.06 14.42
N GLN A 91 -14.87 7.27 13.94
CA GLN A 91 -13.94 8.40 13.98
C GLN A 91 -13.47 8.75 15.41
N THR A 92 -14.21 8.36 16.44
CA THR A 92 -13.79 8.51 17.83
C THR A 92 -12.62 7.60 18.22
N GLU A 93 -12.28 6.63 17.38
CA GLU A 93 -11.13 5.73 17.58
C GLU A 93 -9.87 6.26 16.92
N THR A 94 -9.93 7.43 16.29
CA THR A 94 -8.81 8.09 15.63
C THR A 94 -8.44 9.41 16.31
N ILE A 95 -7.20 9.83 16.13
CA ILE A 95 -6.70 11.14 16.56
C ILE A 95 -6.25 11.88 15.31
N ASP A 96 -6.76 13.06 15.05
CA ASP A 96 -6.49 13.85 13.83
C ASP A 96 -4.98 14.06 13.60
N ALA A 97 -4.19 14.17 14.66
CA ALA A 97 -2.74 14.30 14.57
C ALA A 97 -2.06 13.09 13.88
N TRP A 98 -2.67 11.90 13.91
CA TRP A 98 -2.12 10.73 13.24
C TRP A 98 -2.16 10.81 11.71
N PHE A 99 -2.91 11.77 11.17
CA PHE A 99 -3.11 11.97 9.73
C PHE A 99 -2.52 13.27 9.20
N SER A 100 -1.75 14.02 10.01
CA SER A 100 -1.27 15.34 9.61
C SER A 100 0.10 15.71 10.17
N GLY A 101 0.83 16.55 9.42
CA GLY A 101 2.10 17.14 9.84
C GLY A 101 3.18 16.13 10.25
N ASP A 102 4.05 16.57 11.15
CA ASP A 102 5.19 15.78 11.65
C ASP A 102 4.76 14.60 12.55
N SER A 103 3.52 14.59 13.00
CA SER A 103 2.93 13.50 13.80
C SER A 103 2.22 12.45 12.98
N ARG A 104 2.23 12.57 11.64
CA ARG A 104 1.56 11.63 10.75
C ARG A 104 2.10 10.20 10.95
N ILE A 105 1.18 9.27 11.12
CA ILE A 105 1.47 7.84 11.26
C ILE A 105 0.83 7.05 10.12
N PHE A 106 -0.30 7.54 9.62
CA PHE A 106 -1.11 6.92 8.58
C PHE A 106 -1.44 7.92 7.47
N ILE A 107 -1.64 7.43 6.27
CA ILE A 107 -2.11 8.26 5.14
C ILE A 107 -3.51 8.79 5.42
N ASP A 108 -4.42 7.90 5.80
CA ASP A 108 -5.83 8.16 6.07
C ASP A 108 -6.41 7.14 7.08
N PRO A 109 -7.66 7.30 7.55
CA PRO A 109 -8.27 6.32 8.44
C PRO A 109 -8.36 4.89 7.87
N TYR A 110 -8.46 4.73 6.55
CA TYR A 110 -8.49 3.41 5.93
C TYR A 110 -7.18 2.64 6.12
N SER A 111 -6.03 3.35 6.08
CA SER A 111 -4.72 2.74 6.33
C SER A 111 -4.55 2.20 7.75
N MET A 112 -5.35 2.65 8.73
CA MET A 112 -5.39 2.06 10.08
C MET A 112 -6.10 0.70 10.16
N SER A 113 -6.79 0.26 9.13
CA SER A 113 -7.55 -0.98 9.16
C SER A 113 -6.67 -2.19 9.40
N PHE A 114 -5.60 -2.31 8.60
CA PHE A 114 -4.68 -3.45 8.63
C PHE A 114 -3.30 -3.04 8.10
N PRO A 115 -2.21 -3.69 8.53
CA PRO A 115 -0.86 -3.47 8.00
C PRO A 115 -0.79 -3.50 6.46
N ARG A 116 -1.47 -4.43 5.82
CA ARG A 116 -1.50 -4.55 4.35
C ARG A 116 -2.17 -3.36 3.66
N GLU A 117 -3.20 -2.76 4.27
CA GLU A 117 -3.89 -1.59 3.72
C GLU A 117 -3.02 -0.33 3.87
N ASP A 118 -2.27 -0.25 4.97
CA ASP A 118 -1.30 0.81 5.18
C ASP A 118 -0.19 0.77 4.12
N ARG A 119 0.41 -0.40 3.87
CA ARG A 119 1.38 -0.56 2.77
C ARG A 119 0.80 -0.20 1.42
N ALA A 120 -0.44 -0.63 1.15
CA ALA A 120 -1.11 -0.32 -0.11
C ALA A 120 -1.34 1.18 -0.30
N ARG A 121 -1.75 1.90 0.77
CA ARG A 121 -1.88 3.36 0.76
C ARG A 121 -0.54 4.05 0.58
N ILE A 122 0.50 3.57 1.25
CA ILE A 122 1.85 4.14 1.11
C ILE A 122 2.33 4.02 -0.33
N LEU A 123 2.24 2.84 -0.96
CA LEU A 123 2.64 2.67 -2.36
C LEU A 123 1.79 3.53 -3.30
N GLU A 124 0.47 3.55 -3.10
CA GLU A 124 -0.46 4.37 -3.87
C GLU A 124 -0.02 5.84 -3.89
N TYR A 125 0.22 6.42 -2.72
CA TYR A 125 0.62 7.82 -2.60
C TYR A 125 2.07 8.07 -3.03
N ALA A 126 2.97 7.11 -2.82
CA ALA A 126 4.35 7.20 -3.26
C ALA A 126 4.48 7.20 -4.80
N MET A 127 3.58 6.52 -5.50
CA MET A 127 3.54 6.48 -6.97
C MET A 127 2.94 7.75 -7.61
N MET A 128 2.18 8.54 -6.85
CA MET A 128 1.49 9.73 -7.36
C MET A 128 2.26 11.02 -7.06
N PRO A 129 2.28 12.00 -7.97
CA PRO A 129 2.98 13.26 -7.74
C PRO A 129 2.26 14.14 -6.68
N GLY A 130 3.01 15.05 -6.05
CA GLY A 130 2.45 16.08 -5.16
C GLY A 130 2.15 15.63 -3.73
N ASN A 131 2.62 14.44 -3.32
CA ASN A 131 2.31 13.84 -2.01
C ASN A 131 3.46 13.93 -0.99
N SER A 132 4.44 14.82 -1.18
CA SER A 132 5.60 14.92 -0.28
C SER A 132 5.21 15.15 1.19
N GLU A 133 4.12 15.90 1.45
CA GLU A 133 3.62 16.15 2.81
C GLU A 133 3.12 14.87 3.52
N MET A 134 2.70 13.85 2.76
CA MET A 134 2.27 12.58 3.32
C MET A 134 3.43 11.80 3.95
N PHE A 135 4.65 12.11 3.53
CA PHE A 135 5.87 11.44 3.94
C PHE A 135 6.82 12.35 4.76
N ALA A 136 6.32 13.46 5.31
CA ALA A 136 7.15 14.41 6.06
C ALA A 136 7.56 13.89 7.45
N SER A 137 6.74 13.05 8.09
CA SER A 137 7.02 12.54 9.43
C SER A 137 8.07 11.43 9.44
N GLU A 138 8.77 11.27 10.56
CA GLU A 138 9.76 10.19 10.75
C GLU A 138 9.12 8.80 10.60
N THR A 139 7.93 8.60 11.13
CA THR A 139 7.21 7.32 11.02
C THR A 139 6.88 6.99 9.58
N MET A 140 6.37 7.97 8.81
CA MET A 140 6.05 7.75 7.40
C MET A 140 7.31 7.51 6.55
N GLN A 141 8.44 8.16 6.88
CA GLN A 141 9.72 7.88 6.24
C GLN A 141 10.20 6.45 6.52
N LYS A 142 10.11 5.98 7.77
CA LYS A 142 10.46 4.59 8.13
C LYS A 142 9.59 3.58 7.35
N LYS A 143 8.30 3.80 7.31
CA LYS A 143 7.35 2.94 6.57
C LYS A 143 7.66 2.92 5.07
N LEU A 144 7.85 4.10 4.47
CA LEU A 144 8.19 4.19 3.05
C LEU A 144 9.53 3.49 2.75
N ALA A 145 10.55 3.74 3.55
CA ALA A 145 11.87 3.09 3.38
C ALA A 145 11.76 1.56 3.48
N THR A 146 11.07 1.05 4.51
CA THR A 146 10.86 -0.39 4.70
C THR A 146 10.14 -1.03 3.50
N LEU A 147 9.11 -0.35 2.96
CA LEU A 147 8.41 -0.83 1.77
C LEU A 147 9.31 -0.84 0.53
N CYS A 148 10.07 0.24 0.31
CA CYS A 148 11.00 0.36 -0.80
C CYS A 148 12.09 -0.71 -0.75
N ASP A 149 12.69 -0.95 0.41
CA ASP A 149 13.70 -1.98 0.62
C ASP A 149 13.12 -3.38 0.37
N GLY A 150 11.92 -3.65 0.86
CA GLY A 150 11.21 -4.90 0.61
C GLY A 150 10.96 -5.13 -0.89
N ILE A 151 10.53 -4.12 -1.63
CA ILE A 151 10.34 -4.20 -3.08
C ILE A 151 11.69 -4.44 -3.78
N ARG A 152 12.73 -3.70 -3.42
CA ARG A 152 14.07 -3.88 -4.00
C ARG A 152 14.59 -5.29 -3.82
N GLN A 153 14.53 -5.83 -2.61
CA GLN A 153 14.97 -7.20 -2.31
C GLN A 153 14.14 -8.23 -3.07
N ALA A 154 12.82 -8.08 -3.08
CA ALA A 154 11.93 -9.04 -3.70
C ALA A 154 12.09 -9.14 -5.22
N PHE A 155 12.48 -8.05 -5.87
CA PHE A 155 12.70 -7.99 -7.32
C PHE A 155 14.17 -8.02 -7.76
N ASP A 156 15.10 -8.18 -6.82
CA ASP A 156 16.56 -8.15 -7.07
C ASP A 156 16.96 -6.90 -7.87
N LEU A 157 16.51 -5.73 -7.38
CA LEU A 157 16.75 -4.45 -8.05
C LEU A 157 18.10 -3.89 -7.65
N ASP A 158 18.73 -3.20 -8.61
CA ASP A 158 20.03 -2.56 -8.36
C ASP A 158 19.90 -1.30 -7.49
N ASP A 159 20.95 -0.98 -6.73
CA ASP A 159 20.99 0.17 -5.81
C ASP A 159 21.38 1.49 -6.51
N THR A 160 21.63 1.47 -7.81
CA THR A 160 22.08 2.64 -8.57
C THR A 160 20.93 3.39 -9.21
N THR A 161 19.79 2.75 -9.38
CA THR A 161 18.60 3.32 -9.99
C THR A 161 17.65 3.82 -8.91
N THR A 162 17.18 5.06 -9.03
CA THR A 162 16.06 5.59 -8.21
C THR A 162 14.75 5.29 -8.92
N TYR A 163 13.83 4.64 -8.24
CA TYR A 163 12.53 4.28 -8.77
C TYR A 163 11.46 5.29 -8.37
N LEU A 164 10.35 5.33 -9.10
CA LEU A 164 9.28 6.31 -8.88
C LEU A 164 8.70 6.24 -7.45
N TRP A 165 8.53 5.05 -6.89
CA TRP A 165 8.02 4.87 -5.52
C TRP A 165 8.96 5.34 -4.41
N GLU A 166 10.19 5.73 -4.76
CA GLU A 166 11.21 6.27 -3.84
C GLU A 166 11.31 7.79 -3.88
N GLN A 167 10.51 8.45 -4.73
CA GLN A 167 10.61 9.89 -4.97
C GLN A 167 10.46 10.77 -3.72
N TYR A 168 9.88 10.24 -2.65
CA TYR A 168 9.67 10.96 -1.38
C TYR A 168 10.58 10.49 -0.25
N LEU A 169 11.50 9.55 -0.50
CA LEU A 169 12.51 9.19 0.48
C LEU A 169 13.45 10.37 0.73
N ILE A 170 13.60 10.73 1.99
CA ILE A 170 14.61 11.70 2.42
C ILE A 170 15.94 10.95 2.51
N THR A 171 16.82 11.17 1.55
CA THR A 171 18.18 10.64 1.63
C THR A 171 18.94 11.42 2.69
N PRO A 172 19.52 10.78 3.72
CA PRO A 172 20.34 11.50 4.67
C PRO A 172 21.50 12.15 3.91
N GLU A 173 21.69 13.46 4.14
CA GLU A 173 22.87 14.16 3.61
C GLU A 173 24.14 13.44 4.10
N LYS A 174 25.02 13.08 3.16
CA LYS A 174 26.29 12.42 3.45
C LYS A 174 27.29 13.37 4.08
#